data_4f9375a9eb5f3cc585aad90f6081a5db
#
_entry.id   4f9375a9eb5f3cc585aad90f6081a5db
#
_cell.length_a   1.000
_cell.length_b   1.000
_cell.length_c   1.000
_cell.angle_alpha   90.00
_cell.angle_beta   90.00
_cell.angle_gamma   90.00
#
_symmetry.space_group_name_H-M   'P 1'
#
loop_
_entity.id
_entity.type
_entity.pdbx_description
1 polymer ?
#
loop_
_entity_poly.entity_id
_entity_poly.type
_entity_poly.pdbx_seq_one_letter_code
_entity_poly.pdbx_strand_id
1 'polypeptide(L)'
;MDMEDFEGEVIQALECINSGAWLQLEGSVGRWCNDFINSGIIIKDQELTKKKGPVTFKDGYGRKRAQYRFKIDYDRLDDVYWETY
;
A
#
# COMPACT_ATOMS: atom_id res chain seq x y z
N MET A 1 4.31 19.71 4.77
CA MET A 1 4.73 18.37 5.26
C MET A 1 6.15 18.10 4.82
N ASP A 2 7.02 17.67 5.72
CA ASP A 2 8.38 17.32 5.33
C ASP A 2 8.46 15.89 4.78
N MET A 3 9.61 15.54 4.21
CA MET A 3 9.81 14.25 3.56
C MET A 3 9.66 13.08 4.53
N GLU A 4 10.12 13.23 5.76
CA GLU A 4 10.01 12.16 6.77
C GLU A 4 8.57 11.88 7.14
N ASP A 5 7.76 12.91 7.30
CA ASP A 5 6.33 12.76 7.61
C ASP A 5 5.59 12.15 6.44
N PHE A 6 5.91 12.55 5.22
CA PHE A 6 5.32 11.97 4.01
C PHE A 6 5.68 10.49 3.87
N GLU A 7 6.95 10.16 4.04
CA GLU A 7 7.42 8.77 4.01
C GLU A 7 6.73 7.94 5.10
N GLY A 8 6.58 8.51 6.31
CA GLY A 8 5.89 7.84 7.40
C GLY A 8 4.44 7.48 7.06
N GLU A 9 3.72 8.36 6.39
CA GLU A 9 2.36 8.07 5.91
C GLU A 9 2.35 6.94 4.89
N VAL A 10 3.30 6.95 3.96
CA VAL A 10 3.40 5.91 2.94
C VAL A 10 3.71 4.55 3.58
N ILE A 11 4.59 4.52 4.58
CA ILE A 11 4.91 3.29 5.33
C ILE A 11 3.66 2.77 6.04
N GLN A 12 2.89 3.63 6.69
CA GLN A 12 1.64 3.23 7.33
C GLN A 12 0.64 2.64 6.34
N ALA A 13 0.51 3.26 5.17
CA ALA A 13 -0.35 2.75 4.11
C ALA A 13 0.14 1.38 3.62
N LEU A 14 1.45 1.22 3.46
CA LEU A 14 2.04 -0.05 3.03
C LEU A 14 1.76 -1.16 4.04
N GLU A 15 1.91 -0.90 5.34
CA GLU A 15 1.60 -1.86 6.38
C GLU A 15 0.13 -2.27 6.35
N CYS A 16 -0.75 -1.30 6.17
CA CYS A 16 -2.18 -1.54 6.06
C CYS A 16 -2.52 -2.42 4.85
N ILE A 17 -1.91 -2.13 3.71
CA ILE A 17 -2.11 -2.90 2.48
C ILE A 17 -1.59 -4.33 2.63
N ASN A 18 -0.38 -4.49 3.17
CA ASN A 18 0.25 -5.81 3.32
C ASN A 18 -0.40 -6.67 4.41
N SER A 19 -1.17 -6.08 5.30
CA SER A 19 -1.96 -6.84 6.26
C SER A 19 -3.28 -7.34 5.67
N GLY A 20 -3.67 -6.84 4.50
CA GLY A 20 -4.97 -7.12 3.89
C GLY A 20 -6.11 -6.33 4.52
N ALA A 21 -5.86 -5.57 5.59
CA ALA A 21 -6.90 -4.86 6.32
C ALA A 21 -7.50 -3.68 5.55
N TRP A 22 -6.76 -3.10 4.61
CA TRP A 22 -7.18 -1.89 3.88
C TRP A 22 -8.49 -2.07 3.10
N LEU A 23 -8.80 -3.30 2.68
CA LEU A 23 -10.04 -3.61 1.97
C LEU A 23 -11.23 -3.78 2.91
N GLN A 24 -10.97 -3.93 4.22
CA GLN A 24 -12.01 -4.12 5.25
C GLN A 24 -12.24 -2.86 6.08
N LEU A 25 -11.40 -1.85 5.91
CA LEU A 25 -11.49 -0.60 6.65
C LEU A 25 -12.46 0.36 5.95
N GLU A 26 -12.80 1.45 6.65
CA GLU A 26 -13.68 2.48 6.10
C GLU A 26 -13.19 2.98 4.75
N GLY A 27 -14.12 3.40 3.89
CA GLY A 27 -13.82 3.84 2.55
C GLY A 27 -12.76 4.93 2.44
N SER A 28 -12.64 5.80 3.46
CA SER A 28 -11.61 6.85 3.49
C SER A 28 -10.19 6.27 3.60
N VAL A 29 -10.01 5.22 4.40
CA VAL A 29 -8.71 4.54 4.54
C VAL A 29 -8.38 3.77 3.27
N GLY A 30 -9.36 3.07 2.70
CA GLY A 30 -9.17 2.37 1.43
C GLY A 30 -8.78 3.31 0.30
N ARG A 31 -9.43 4.48 0.22
CA ARG A 31 -9.09 5.49 -0.78
C ARG A 31 -7.70 6.07 -0.56
N TRP A 32 -7.33 6.34 0.68
CA TRP A 32 -6.00 6.83 1.04
C TRP A 32 -4.90 5.86 0.60
N CYS A 33 -5.05 4.58 0.90
CA CYS A 33 -4.13 3.53 0.44
C CYS A 33 -4.10 3.45 -1.08
N ASN A 34 -5.26 3.48 -1.71
CA ASN A 34 -5.40 3.38 -3.15
C ASN A 34 -4.76 4.56 -3.88
N ASP A 35 -4.79 5.75 -3.30
CA ASP A 35 -4.13 6.93 -3.86
C ASP A 35 -2.63 6.72 -4.01
N PHE A 36 -1.98 6.09 -3.02
CA PHE A 36 -0.56 5.78 -3.11
C PHE A 36 -0.27 4.71 -4.16
N ILE A 37 -1.17 3.75 -4.35
CA ILE A 37 -1.04 2.75 -5.41
C ILE A 37 -1.19 3.43 -6.79
N ASN A 38 -2.20 4.27 -6.94
CA ASN A 38 -2.46 4.97 -8.20
C ASN A 38 -1.35 5.95 -8.59
N SER A 39 -0.71 6.58 -7.61
CA SER A 39 0.41 7.48 -7.85
C SER A 39 1.70 6.76 -8.26
N GLY A 40 1.74 5.44 -8.09
CA GLY A 40 2.92 4.64 -8.37
C GLY A 40 3.93 4.57 -7.23
N ILE A 41 3.63 5.18 -6.07
CA ILE A 41 4.53 5.14 -4.91
C ILE A 41 4.54 3.75 -4.28
N ILE A 42 3.38 3.12 -4.18
CA ILE A 42 3.25 1.74 -3.68
C ILE A 42 2.96 0.84 -4.86
N ILE A 43 3.84 -0.12 -5.09
CA ILE A 43 3.80 -1.01 -6.24
C ILE A 43 3.84 -2.47 -5.77
N LYS A 44 3.41 -3.38 -6.65
CA LYS A 44 3.44 -4.81 -6.37
C LYS A 44 4.88 -5.30 -6.24
N ASP A 45 5.13 -6.05 -5.17
CA ASP A 45 6.42 -6.72 -4.95
C ASP A 45 6.28 -8.19 -5.35
N GLN A 46 6.53 -8.46 -6.62
CA GLN A 46 6.38 -9.80 -7.17
C GLN A 46 7.40 -10.78 -6.58
N GLU A 47 8.62 -10.33 -6.34
CA GLU A 47 9.68 -11.17 -5.76
C GLU A 47 9.33 -11.61 -4.34
N LEU A 48 8.91 -10.67 -3.50
CA LEU A 48 8.53 -10.98 -2.13
C LEU A 48 7.28 -11.85 -2.09
N THR A 49 6.32 -11.60 -2.97
CA THR A 49 5.11 -12.40 -3.08
C THR A 49 5.44 -13.84 -3.47
N LYS A 50 6.38 -14.02 -4.40
CA LYS A 50 6.83 -15.33 -4.82
C LYS A 50 7.58 -16.05 -3.70
N LYS A 51 8.39 -15.31 -2.93
CA LYS A 51 9.23 -15.88 -1.86
C LYS A 51 8.44 -16.23 -0.61
N LYS A 52 7.55 -15.35 -0.16
CA LYS A 52 6.78 -15.50 1.09
C LYS A 52 5.34 -15.93 0.88
N GLY A 53 4.88 -15.94 -0.36
CA GLY A 53 3.49 -16.20 -0.70
C GLY A 53 2.65 -14.92 -0.65
N PRO A 54 1.45 -14.93 -1.25
CA PRO A 54 0.55 -13.79 -1.23
C PRO A 54 0.01 -13.51 0.16
N VAL A 55 -0.45 -12.28 0.37
CA VAL A 55 -1.18 -11.92 1.58
C VAL A 55 -2.59 -12.48 1.47
N THR A 56 -3.01 -13.26 2.47
CA THR A 56 -4.35 -13.82 2.51
C THR A 56 -5.19 -13.09 3.54
N PHE A 57 -6.45 -12.86 3.20
CA PHE A 57 -7.38 -12.16 4.08
C PHE A 57 -8.81 -12.63 3.78
N LYS A 58 -9.74 -12.35 4.68
CA LYS A 58 -11.17 -12.58 4.44
C LYS A 58 -11.82 -11.26 4.03
N ASP A 59 -12.62 -11.30 2.96
CA ASP A 59 -13.39 -10.14 2.54
C ASP A 59 -14.63 -9.94 3.43
N GLY A 60 -15.42 -8.89 3.16
CA GLY A 60 -16.62 -8.60 3.92
C GLY A 60 -17.70 -9.69 3.87
N TYR A 61 -17.57 -10.65 2.96
CA TYR A 61 -18.49 -11.80 2.83
C TYR A 61 -17.90 -13.07 3.43
N GLY A 62 -16.76 -12.99 4.10
CA GLY A 62 -16.10 -14.14 4.70
C GLY A 62 -15.34 -15.04 3.73
N ARG A 63 -15.19 -14.63 2.48
CA ARG A 63 -14.45 -15.41 1.47
C ARG A 63 -12.96 -15.17 1.63
N LYS A 64 -12.18 -16.22 1.47
CA LYS A 64 -10.72 -16.10 1.40
C LYS A 64 -10.31 -15.41 0.11
N ARG A 65 -9.50 -14.37 0.24
CA ARG A 65 -8.92 -13.63 -0.87
C ARG A 65 -7.41 -13.63 -0.73
N ALA A 66 -6.72 -13.42 -1.83
CA ALA A 66 -5.27 -13.29 -1.85
C ALA A 66 -4.89 -12.07 -2.68
N GLN A 67 -3.83 -11.40 -2.26
CA GLN A 67 -3.29 -10.25 -3.00
C GLN A 67 -1.77 -10.34 -3.05
N TYR A 68 -1.17 -9.64 -4.00
CA TYR A 68 0.27 -9.44 -4.03
C TYR A 68 0.71 -8.71 -2.78
N ARG A 69 1.93 -8.94 -2.34
CA ARG A 69 2.60 -8.06 -1.39
C ARG A 69 3.03 -6.80 -2.14
N PHE A 70 3.12 -5.71 -1.42
CA PHE A 70 3.46 -4.41 -1.99
C PHE A 70 4.75 -3.89 -1.37
N LYS A 71 5.39 -2.96 -2.06
CA LYS A 71 6.60 -2.27 -1.60
C LYS A 71 6.53 -0.81 -2.00
N ILE A 72 7.44 -0.01 -1.45
CA ILE A 72 7.55 1.40 -1.80
C ILE A 72 8.58 1.55 -2.92
N ASP A 73 8.18 2.27 -3.97
CA ASP A 73 9.10 2.77 -4.98
C ASP A 73 9.61 4.12 -4.51
N TYR A 74 10.80 4.14 -3.92
CA TYR A 74 11.36 5.35 -3.31
C TYR A 74 11.68 6.44 -4.34
N ASP A 75 12.02 6.07 -5.56
CA ASP A 75 12.23 7.05 -6.63
C ASP A 75 10.93 7.77 -6.97
N ARG A 76 9.85 7.03 -7.05
CA ARG A 76 8.54 7.62 -7.32
C ARG A 76 8.02 8.42 -6.11
N LEU A 77 8.28 7.95 -4.90
CA LEU A 77 7.93 8.69 -3.69
C LEU A 77 8.60 10.07 -3.69
N ASP A 78 9.87 10.13 -4.02
CA ASP A 78 10.63 11.37 -4.10
C ASP A 78 10.05 12.31 -5.16
N ASP A 79 9.79 11.78 -6.36
CA ASP A 79 9.19 12.55 -7.44
C ASP A 79 7.84 13.14 -7.05
N VAL A 80 6.97 12.35 -6.47
CA VAL A 80 5.63 12.81 -6.06
C VAL A 80 5.72 13.85 -4.95
N TYR A 81 6.63 13.65 -4.00
CA TYR A 81 6.85 14.61 -2.93
C TYR A 81 7.22 15.98 -3.48
N TRP A 82 8.20 16.04 -4.38
CA TRP A 82 8.66 17.30 -4.95
C TRP A 82 7.66 17.95 -5.90
N GLU A 83 6.80 17.14 -6.54
CA GLU A 83 5.70 17.67 -7.38
C GLU A 83 4.58 18.30 -6.53
N THR A 84 4.36 17.80 -5.31
CA THR A 84 3.24 18.19 -4.45
C THR A 84 3.63 19.24 -3.41
N TYR A 85 4.83 19.13 -2.88
CA TYR A 85 5.34 19.99 -1.80
C TYR A 85 6.63 20.68 -2.22
#